data_cc5462bccb9b33a6613c6a4d5fe4bff4
#
_entry.id   cc5462bccb9b33a6613c6a4d5fe4bff4
#
_cell.length_a   1.000
_cell.length_b   1.000
_cell.length_c   1.000
_cell.angle_alpha   90.00
_cell.angle_beta   90.00
_cell.angle_gamma   90.00
#
_symmetry.space_group_name_H-M   'P 1'
#
loop_
_entity.id
_entity.type
_entity.pdbx_description
1 polymer ?
#
loop_
_entity_poly.entity_id
_entity_poly.type
_entity_poly.pdbx_seq_one_letter_code
_entity_poly.pdbx_strand_id
1 'polypeptide(L)'
;MRALILHPLYNSGTKRDATGAFIPDARAYARSLASAFDAVEIAGFDNRSAKPARRRAVEDMLREGDPVDHVAMLCHGLAKGIQTGHDLGTVQALAHALDVAAPASRHLVVTLYACDAADSPGDGPGGDGGFADALRDALSERGITGHVDAHVTTGHTTKNPYVRRFWCDGQAAGTGGDWLVAPGSPKWRRWVTAL
;
A
#
# COMPACT_ATOMS: atom_id res chain seq x y z
N MET A 1 -1.60 15.05 12.20
CA MET A 1 -1.27 14.01 11.19
C MET A 1 -2.51 13.69 10.36
N ARG A 2 -2.32 13.43 9.06
CA ARG A 2 -3.42 13.10 8.12
C ARG A 2 -3.17 11.74 7.48
N ALA A 3 -4.25 11.01 7.21
CA ALA A 3 -4.21 9.74 6.47
C ALA A 3 -5.16 9.77 5.28
N LEU A 4 -4.73 9.21 4.14
CA LEU A 4 -5.52 9.00 2.94
C LEU A 4 -5.66 7.50 2.65
N ILE A 5 -6.88 7.04 2.48
CA ILE A 5 -7.19 5.64 2.15
C ILE A 5 -7.79 5.58 0.76
N LEU A 6 -7.12 4.92 -0.17
CA LEU A 6 -7.56 4.72 -1.54
C LEU A 6 -8.15 3.32 -1.72
N HIS A 7 -9.27 3.22 -2.43
CA HIS A 7 -9.90 1.94 -2.75
C HIS A 7 -10.60 1.97 -4.12
N PRO A 8 -10.82 0.82 -4.79
CA PRO A 8 -11.62 0.76 -6.01
C PRO A 8 -13.09 1.04 -5.73
N LEU A 9 -13.74 1.80 -6.60
CA LEU A 9 -15.17 2.15 -6.48
C LEU A 9 -16.10 0.98 -6.79
N TYR A 10 -15.68 0.06 -7.66
CA TYR A 10 -16.54 -0.99 -8.18
C TYR A 10 -15.98 -2.37 -7.88
N ASN A 11 -16.88 -3.32 -7.65
CA ASN A 11 -16.52 -4.72 -7.67
C ASN A 11 -16.07 -5.11 -9.08
N SER A 12 -14.92 -5.75 -9.22
CA SER A 12 -14.39 -6.15 -10.50
C SER A 12 -14.78 -7.59 -10.82
N GLY A 13 -15.51 -7.76 -11.92
CA GLY A 13 -15.65 -9.03 -12.61
C GLY A 13 -16.85 -9.89 -12.21
N THR A 14 -16.99 -10.98 -12.98
CA THR A 14 -18.05 -11.98 -12.88
C THR A 14 -17.79 -13.09 -11.86
N LYS A 15 -16.57 -13.15 -11.32
CA LYS A 15 -16.22 -14.10 -10.26
C LYS A 15 -16.54 -13.43 -8.93
N ARG A 16 -16.97 -14.25 -7.96
CA ARG A 16 -17.10 -13.84 -6.54
C ARG A 16 -15.80 -13.22 -6.08
N ASP A 17 -15.64 -12.00 -6.45
CA ASP A 17 -14.58 -11.19 -5.96
C ASP A 17 -15.00 -10.77 -4.54
N ALA A 18 -14.16 -11.04 -3.58
CA ALA A 18 -14.30 -10.51 -2.23
C ALA A 18 -14.23 -8.96 -2.21
N THR A 19 -14.31 -8.31 -3.35
CA THR A 19 -14.19 -6.86 -3.56
C THR A 19 -15.33 -6.05 -3.00
N GLY A 20 -16.47 -6.65 -2.70
CA GLY A 20 -17.42 -6.01 -1.80
C GLY A 20 -16.80 -5.65 -0.45
N ALA A 21 -15.65 -6.24 -0.12
CA ALA A 21 -14.90 -5.98 1.09
C ALA A 21 -14.10 -4.67 1.07
N PHE A 22 -13.65 -4.15 -0.08
CA PHE A 22 -12.76 -2.97 -0.08
C PHE A 22 -13.39 -1.73 0.54
N ILE A 23 -14.65 -1.40 0.25
CA ILE A 23 -15.33 -0.26 0.86
C ILE A 23 -15.57 -0.46 2.36
N PRO A 24 -16.15 -1.58 2.83
CA PRO A 24 -16.27 -1.87 4.25
C PRO A 24 -14.91 -1.90 4.97
N ASP A 25 -13.89 -2.48 4.34
CA ASP A 25 -12.54 -2.56 4.91
C ASP A 25 -11.87 -1.18 4.98
N ALA A 26 -12.00 -0.35 3.95
CA ALA A 26 -11.51 1.03 3.97
C ALA A 26 -12.14 1.82 5.13
N ARG A 27 -13.46 1.69 5.31
CA ARG A 27 -14.17 2.32 6.43
C ARG A 27 -13.75 1.76 7.80
N ALA A 28 -13.52 0.45 7.90
CA ALA A 28 -13.03 -0.17 9.13
C ALA A 28 -11.61 0.28 9.45
N TYR A 29 -10.75 0.35 8.44
CA TYR A 29 -9.39 0.82 8.58
C TYR A 29 -9.34 2.32 8.97
N ALA A 30 -10.16 3.17 8.35
CA ALA A 30 -10.28 4.56 8.73
C ALA A 30 -10.67 4.73 10.21
N ARG A 31 -11.64 3.94 10.69
CA ARG A 31 -12.00 3.97 12.11
C ARG A 31 -10.84 3.57 13.03
N SER A 32 -10.00 2.62 12.62
CA SER A 32 -8.84 2.22 13.42
C SER A 32 -7.75 3.30 13.49
N LEU A 33 -7.69 4.19 12.50
CA LEU A 33 -6.74 5.30 12.46
C LEU A 33 -7.23 6.55 13.18
N ALA A 34 -8.54 6.68 13.43
CA ALA A 34 -9.17 7.91 13.93
C ALA A 34 -8.63 8.41 15.29
N SER A 35 -8.02 7.54 16.10
CA SER A 35 -7.41 7.94 17.37
C SER A 35 -5.96 8.44 17.23
N ALA A 36 -5.31 8.17 16.08
CA ALA A 36 -3.91 8.49 15.83
C ALA A 36 -3.72 9.64 14.84
N PHE A 37 -4.76 9.95 14.05
CA PHE A 37 -4.71 10.97 12.99
C PHE A 37 -5.79 12.03 13.21
N ASP A 38 -5.45 13.30 12.98
CA ASP A 38 -6.37 14.43 13.11
C ASP A 38 -7.43 14.43 11.99
N ALA A 39 -7.07 13.88 10.83
CA ALA A 39 -7.95 13.70 9.69
C ALA A 39 -7.68 12.36 8.98
N VAL A 40 -8.74 11.65 8.64
CA VAL A 40 -8.68 10.41 7.85
C VAL A 40 -9.65 10.53 6.69
N GLU A 41 -9.12 10.59 5.48
CA GLU A 41 -9.87 10.68 4.25
C GLU A 41 -9.97 9.31 3.56
N ILE A 42 -11.12 9.04 2.93
CA ILE A 42 -11.33 7.84 2.10
C ILE A 42 -11.71 8.32 0.70
N ALA A 43 -10.93 7.93 -0.31
CA ALA A 43 -11.17 8.27 -1.70
C ALA A 43 -11.23 7.01 -2.58
N GLY A 44 -12.16 7.01 -3.53
CA GLY A 44 -12.36 5.89 -4.45
C GLY A 44 -11.84 6.20 -5.85
N PHE A 45 -11.12 5.26 -6.47
CA PHE A 45 -10.73 5.35 -7.87
C PHE A 45 -11.58 4.44 -8.77
N ASP A 46 -11.84 4.88 -10.01
CA ASP A 46 -12.59 4.09 -10.99
C ASP A 46 -11.72 2.96 -11.56
N ASN A 47 -11.88 1.76 -10.99
CA ASN A 47 -11.16 0.56 -11.41
C ASN A 47 -11.68 -0.07 -12.73
N ARG A 48 -12.74 0.47 -13.36
CA ARG A 48 -13.22 0.09 -14.69
C ARG A 48 -12.55 0.88 -15.80
N SER A 49 -11.96 2.02 -15.48
CA SER A 49 -11.22 2.84 -16.43
C SER A 49 -9.97 2.10 -16.94
N ALA A 50 -9.49 2.49 -18.13
CA ALA A 50 -8.26 1.96 -18.69
C ALA A 50 -7.07 2.19 -17.74
N LYS A 51 -6.12 1.23 -17.68
CA LYS A 51 -4.97 1.26 -16.77
C LYS A 51 -4.24 2.61 -16.71
N PRO A 52 -3.92 3.29 -17.84
CA PRO A 52 -3.25 4.59 -17.78
C PRO A 52 -4.12 5.72 -17.21
N ALA A 53 -5.44 5.70 -17.46
CA ALA A 53 -6.37 6.69 -16.96
C ALA A 53 -6.56 6.54 -15.44
N ARG A 54 -6.73 5.29 -14.99
CA ARG A 54 -6.83 4.95 -13.56
C ARG A 54 -5.58 5.36 -12.78
N ARG A 55 -4.39 5.08 -13.34
CA ARG A 55 -3.12 5.50 -12.76
C ARG A 55 -3.07 7.01 -12.57
N ARG A 56 -3.35 7.79 -13.63
CA ARG A 56 -3.39 9.26 -13.55
C ARG A 56 -4.35 9.75 -12.49
N ALA A 57 -5.56 9.21 -12.45
CA ALA A 57 -6.55 9.60 -11.44
C ALA A 57 -6.05 9.39 -10.01
N VAL A 58 -5.37 8.28 -9.73
CA VAL A 58 -4.75 8.02 -8.40
C VAL A 58 -3.61 8.99 -8.12
N GLU A 59 -2.75 9.25 -9.12
CA GLU A 59 -1.66 10.22 -8.98
C GLU A 59 -2.20 11.64 -8.73
N ASP A 60 -3.28 12.04 -9.39
CA ASP A 60 -3.90 13.35 -9.22
C ASP A 60 -4.53 13.47 -7.81
N MET A 61 -5.23 12.45 -7.32
CA MET A 61 -5.73 12.41 -5.93
C MET A 61 -4.62 12.63 -4.89
N LEU A 62 -3.44 12.08 -5.14
CA LEU A 62 -2.28 12.26 -4.25
C LEU A 62 -1.71 13.68 -4.36
N ARG A 63 -1.62 14.26 -5.56
CA ARG A 63 -0.99 15.57 -5.79
C ARG A 63 -1.88 16.75 -5.42
N GLU A 64 -3.20 16.62 -5.58
CA GLU A 64 -4.16 17.71 -5.39
C GLU A 64 -4.65 17.81 -3.94
N GLY A 65 -4.41 16.78 -3.13
CA GLY A 65 -4.77 16.76 -1.72
C GLY A 65 -3.81 17.56 -0.83
N ASP A 66 -4.23 17.79 0.41
CA ASP A 66 -3.31 18.28 1.43
C ASP A 66 -2.26 17.22 1.79
N PRO A 67 -1.08 17.62 2.29
CA PRO A 67 -0.04 16.68 2.71
C PRO A 67 -0.53 15.62 3.69
N VAL A 68 -0.10 14.38 3.51
CA VAL A 68 -0.50 13.22 4.31
C VAL A 68 0.70 12.50 4.90
N ASP A 69 0.57 12.05 6.14
CA ASP A 69 1.58 11.26 6.85
C ASP A 69 1.44 9.76 6.57
N HIS A 70 0.25 9.34 6.13
CA HIS A 70 -0.05 7.93 5.83
C HIS A 70 -0.94 7.80 4.60
N VAL A 71 -0.53 6.96 3.64
CA VAL A 71 -1.34 6.55 2.49
C VAL A 71 -1.58 5.05 2.55
N ALA A 72 -2.84 4.62 2.55
CA ALA A 72 -3.21 3.21 2.44
C ALA A 72 -3.92 2.94 1.10
N MET A 73 -3.51 1.90 0.39
CA MET A 73 -4.12 1.45 -0.86
C MET A 73 -4.72 0.06 -0.67
N LEU A 74 -6.05 -0.01 -0.55
CA LEU A 74 -6.80 -1.24 -0.37
C LEU A 74 -7.34 -1.70 -1.73
N CYS A 75 -6.63 -2.60 -2.40
CA CYS A 75 -6.98 -3.02 -3.77
C CYS A 75 -6.39 -4.39 -4.12
N HIS A 76 -6.71 -4.91 -5.31
CA HIS A 76 -6.02 -6.10 -5.82
C HIS A 76 -4.55 -5.82 -6.11
N GLY A 77 -3.71 -6.84 -5.95
CA GLY A 77 -2.28 -6.77 -6.22
C GLY A 77 -1.69 -8.06 -6.74
N LEU A 78 -0.48 -7.96 -7.21
CA LEU A 78 0.42 -9.03 -7.64
C LEU A 78 1.86 -8.55 -7.34
N ALA A 79 2.83 -9.47 -7.35
CA ALA A 79 4.26 -9.15 -7.13
C ALA A 79 4.81 -8.05 -8.06
N LYS A 80 4.22 -7.82 -9.23
CA LYS A 80 4.68 -6.83 -10.21
C LYS A 80 3.84 -5.56 -10.30
N GLY A 81 2.80 -5.41 -9.46
CA GLY A 81 1.96 -4.21 -9.50
C GLY A 81 0.63 -4.31 -8.78
N ILE A 82 -0.11 -3.23 -8.74
CA ILE A 82 -1.37 -3.10 -8.00
C ILE A 82 -2.51 -2.55 -8.88
N GLN A 83 -3.75 -2.74 -8.43
CA GLN A 83 -4.95 -2.40 -9.21
C GLN A 83 -5.10 -0.90 -9.53
N THR A 84 -4.42 -0.02 -8.85
CA THR A 84 -4.36 1.41 -9.18
C THR A 84 -3.82 1.69 -10.58
N GLY A 85 -3.23 0.69 -11.23
CA GLY A 85 -2.64 0.79 -12.56
C GLY A 85 -1.14 0.98 -12.55
N HIS A 86 -0.52 0.98 -11.37
CA HIS A 86 0.93 1.01 -11.24
C HIS A 86 1.52 -0.41 -11.27
N ASP A 87 2.69 -0.51 -11.86
CA ASP A 87 3.52 -1.71 -11.95
C ASP A 87 5.01 -1.32 -11.84
N LEU A 88 5.91 -2.30 -11.92
CA LEU A 88 7.35 -2.07 -11.84
C LEU A 88 7.86 -1.03 -12.87
N GLY A 89 7.26 -0.98 -14.07
CA GLY A 89 7.62 0.00 -15.11
C GLY A 89 7.09 1.42 -14.82
N THR A 90 6.20 1.59 -13.86
CA THR A 90 5.53 2.86 -13.55
C THR A 90 5.62 3.23 -12.07
N VAL A 91 6.35 2.46 -11.27
CA VAL A 91 6.51 2.69 -9.82
C VAL A 91 7.09 4.08 -9.50
N GLN A 92 7.97 4.59 -10.35
CA GLN A 92 8.55 5.93 -10.21
C GLN A 92 7.49 7.05 -10.30
N ALA A 93 6.43 6.85 -11.10
CA ALA A 93 5.33 7.82 -11.18
C ALA A 93 4.50 7.84 -9.89
N LEU A 94 4.24 6.65 -9.30
CA LEU A 94 3.60 6.56 -7.99
C LEU A 94 4.46 7.18 -6.89
N ALA A 95 5.75 6.87 -6.87
CA ALA A 95 6.68 7.43 -5.89
C ALA A 95 6.75 8.97 -5.99
N HIS A 96 6.73 9.53 -7.21
CA HIS A 96 6.67 10.97 -7.39
C HIS A 96 5.37 11.58 -6.87
N ALA A 97 4.21 10.96 -7.10
CA ALA A 97 2.94 11.45 -6.58
C ALA A 97 2.89 11.39 -5.03
N LEU A 98 3.41 10.32 -4.46
CA LEU A 98 3.55 10.15 -3.00
C LEU A 98 4.55 11.17 -2.40
N ASP A 99 5.63 11.48 -3.11
CA ASP A 99 6.61 12.49 -2.74
C ASP A 99 5.97 13.90 -2.66
N VAL A 100 5.13 14.25 -3.63
CA VAL A 100 4.36 15.51 -3.62
C VAL A 100 3.35 15.55 -2.48
N ALA A 101 2.71 14.41 -2.19
CA ALA A 101 1.75 14.29 -1.09
C ALA A 101 2.41 14.23 0.30
N ALA A 102 3.71 13.98 0.39
CA ALA A 102 4.41 13.80 1.66
C ALA A 102 4.45 15.10 2.48
N PRO A 103 4.43 15.01 3.82
CA PRO A 103 4.53 16.18 4.68
C PRO A 103 5.94 16.81 4.62
N ALA A 104 6.08 18.03 5.13
CA ALA A 104 7.38 18.74 5.17
C ALA A 104 8.45 17.97 5.96
N SER A 105 8.05 17.12 6.90
CA SER A 105 8.95 16.22 7.64
C SER A 105 9.60 15.15 6.77
N ARG A 106 9.08 14.92 5.57
CA ARG A 106 9.51 13.85 4.66
C ARG A 106 9.32 12.43 5.23
N HIS A 107 8.52 12.29 6.29
CA HIS A 107 8.21 10.98 6.88
C HIS A 107 6.84 10.51 6.40
N LEU A 108 6.82 9.45 5.60
CA LEU A 108 5.61 8.91 4.99
C LEU A 108 5.49 7.40 5.27
N VAL A 109 4.30 6.99 5.72
CA VAL A 109 3.93 5.57 5.80
C VAL A 109 3.05 5.22 4.61
N VAL A 110 3.41 4.18 3.88
CA VAL A 110 2.58 3.63 2.78
C VAL A 110 2.16 2.21 3.13
N THR A 111 0.87 1.92 3.11
CA THR A 111 0.35 0.58 3.34
C THR A 111 -0.34 0.05 2.08
N LEU A 112 0.21 -1.01 1.51
CA LEU A 112 -0.34 -1.70 0.36
C LEU A 112 -1.13 -2.94 0.83
N TYR A 113 -2.39 -2.76 1.15
CA TYR A 113 -3.32 -3.88 1.38
C TYR A 113 -3.72 -4.49 0.03
N ALA A 114 -2.73 -4.98 -0.67
CA ALA A 114 -2.82 -5.58 -2.00
C ALA A 114 -2.12 -6.93 -2.00
N CYS A 115 -2.80 -7.97 -2.50
CA CYS A 115 -2.27 -9.34 -2.51
C CYS A 115 -0.90 -9.39 -3.19
N ASP A 116 0.02 -10.14 -2.62
CA ASP A 116 1.35 -10.44 -3.17
C ASP A 116 2.20 -9.20 -3.53
N ALA A 117 1.80 -7.99 -3.11
CA ALA A 117 2.53 -6.76 -3.45
C ALA A 117 3.94 -6.69 -2.81
N ALA A 118 4.17 -7.46 -1.73
CA ALA A 118 5.47 -7.63 -1.11
C ALA A 118 6.19 -8.92 -1.56
N ASP A 119 5.65 -9.67 -2.52
CA ASP A 119 6.33 -10.81 -3.10
C ASP A 119 7.30 -10.37 -4.20
N SER A 120 8.42 -11.07 -4.33
CA SER A 120 9.41 -10.82 -5.38
C SER A 120 9.39 -11.95 -6.40
N PRO A 121 9.40 -11.65 -7.70
CA PRO A 121 9.45 -12.69 -8.74
C PRO A 121 10.72 -13.56 -8.71
N GLY A 122 11.82 -13.05 -8.13
CA GLY A 122 13.11 -13.75 -8.06
C GLY A 122 13.41 -14.33 -6.67
N ASP A 123 13.21 -13.50 -5.65
CA ASP A 123 13.69 -13.78 -4.29
C ASP A 123 12.57 -14.20 -3.32
N GLY A 124 11.33 -14.28 -3.80
CA GLY A 124 10.17 -14.71 -3.00
C GLY A 124 9.66 -13.65 -2.03
N PRO A 125 8.93 -14.07 -0.99
CA PRO A 125 8.22 -13.17 -0.09
C PRO A 125 9.12 -12.17 0.64
N GLY A 126 8.95 -10.88 0.35
CA GLY A 126 9.73 -9.80 0.94
C GLY A 126 11.14 -9.64 0.38
N GLY A 127 11.47 -10.34 -0.71
CA GLY A 127 12.74 -10.21 -1.41
C GLY A 127 12.82 -8.96 -2.29
N ASP A 128 14.01 -8.73 -2.86
CA ASP A 128 14.26 -7.60 -3.75
C ASP A 128 13.55 -7.77 -5.10
N GLY A 129 13.23 -6.66 -5.74
CA GLY A 129 12.65 -6.61 -7.08
C GLY A 129 11.14 -6.84 -7.17
N GLY A 130 10.43 -6.92 -6.05
CA GLY A 130 8.98 -6.87 -5.97
C GLY A 130 8.43 -5.44 -6.04
N PHE A 131 7.11 -5.29 -6.19
CA PHE A 131 6.50 -3.96 -6.33
C PHE A 131 6.70 -3.08 -5.09
N ALA A 132 6.51 -3.63 -3.88
CA ALA A 132 6.67 -2.87 -2.64
C ALA A 132 8.13 -2.47 -2.39
N ASP A 133 9.07 -3.36 -2.72
CA ASP A 133 10.50 -3.09 -2.65
C ASP A 133 10.90 -1.96 -3.61
N ALA A 134 10.52 -2.06 -4.88
CA ALA A 134 10.78 -1.02 -5.88
C ALA A 134 10.14 0.34 -5.51
N LEU A 135 8.96 0.32 -4.87
CA LEU A 135 8.33 1.55 -4.38
C LEU A 135 9.12 2.16 -3.22
N ARG A 136 9.58 1.35 -2.25
CA ARG A 136 10.44 1.78 -1.17
C ARG A 136 11.71 2.45 -1.69
N ASP A 137 12.38 1.82 -2.67
CA ASP A 137 13.60 2.34 -3.27
C ASP A 137 13.35 3.69 -3.94
N ALA A 138 12.29 3.77 -4.75
CA ALA A 138 11.91 5.00 -5.42
C ALA A 138 11.53 6.15 -4.47
N LEU A 139 10.98 5.83 -3.28
CA LEU A 139 10.71 6.80 -2.22
C LEU A 139 12.00 7.23 -1.50
N SER A 140 12.88 6.28 -1.17
CA SER A 140 14.18 6.56 -0.55
C SER A 140 15.04 7.47 -1.43
N GLU A 141 15.12 7.21 -2.74
CA GLU A 141 15.82 8.05 -3.71
C GLU A 141 15.31 9.51 -3.76
N ARG A 142 14.06 9.74 -3.34
CA ARG A 142 13.43 11.06 -3.22
C ARG A 142 13.61 11.71 -1.85
N GLY A 143 14.38 11.10 -0.96
CA GLY A 143 14.58 11.59 0.40
C GLY A 143 13.40 11.37 1.34
N ILE A 144 12.48 10.46 1.00
CA ILE A 144 11.40 10.04 1.89
C ILE A 144 11.98 9.09 2.94
N THR A 145 11.63 9.33 4.19
CA THR A 145 11.82 8.40 5.32
C THR A 145 10.49 7.75 5.70
N GLY A 146 10.53 6.71 6.54
CA GLY A 146 9.34 5.96 6.92
C GLY A 146 9.35 4.53 6.40
N HIS A 147 8.25 4.04 5.85
CA HIS A 147 8.23 2.65 5.36
C HIS A 147 7.06 2.36 4.39
N VAL A 148 7.22 1.27 3.64
CA VAL A 148 6.16 0.64 2.85
C VAL A 148 5.81 -0.70 3.50
N ASP A 149 4.56 -0.88 3.94
CA ASP A 149 4.01 -2.15 4.42
C ASP A 149 3.19 -2.80 3.31
N ALA A 150 3.42 -4.10 3.04
CA ALA A 150 2.70 -4.80 1.98
C ALA A 150 2.48 -6.29 2.28
N HIS A 151 1.41 -6.87 1.73
CA HIS A 151 1.11 -8.29 1.84
C HIS A 151 2.02 -9.15 0.95
N VAL A 152 2.46 -10.29 1.47
CA VAL A 152 3.20 -11.32 0.72
C VAL A 152 2.33 -12.48 0.24
N THR A 153 1.05 -12.49 0.59
CA THR A 153 0.12 -13.57 0.22
C THR A 153 -1.22 -12.99 -0.19
N THR A 154 -1.99 -13.79 -0.93
CA THR A 154 -3.42 -13.54 -1.12
C THR A 154 -4.16 -13.72 0.21
N GLY A 155 -5.20 -12.92 0.46
CA GLY A 155 -5.97 -13.04 1.69
C GLY A 155 -6.87 -11.84 1.94
N HIS A 156 -7.47 -11.81 3.13
CA HIS A 156 -8.34 -10.71 3.52
C HIS A 156 -7.53 -9.41 3.70
N THR A 157 -8.05 -8.31 3.17
CA THR A 157 -7.37 -7.02 3.08
C THR A 157 -6.71 -6.58 4.40
N THR A 158 -7.47 -6.45 5.46
CA THR A 158 -6.98 -5.92 6.75
C THR A 158 -6.68 -6.98 7.81
N LYS A 159 -6.97 -8.26 7.52
CA LYS A 159 -6.81 -9.37 8.46
C LYS A 159 -5.69 -10.34 8.10
N ASN A 160 -4.99 -10.10 6.98
CA ASN A 160 -3.87 -10.92 6.57
C ASN A 160 -2.62 -10.55 7.38
N PRO A 161 -2.08 -11.43 8.23
CA PRO A 161 -0.92 -11.13 9.06
C PRO A 161 0.42 -11.23 8.31
N TYR A 162 0.40 -11.72 7.08
CA TYR A 162 1.61 -11.92 6.28
C TYR A 162 2.00 -10.60 5.61
N VAL A 163 2.55 -9.67 6.39
CA VAL A 163 2.96 -8.32 5.96
C VAL A 163 4.47 -8.19 6.11
N ARG A 164 5.11 -7.65 5.08
CA ARG A 164 6.51 -7.21 5.12
C ARG A 164 6.57 -5.69 5.22
N ARG A 165 7.57 -5.21 5.91
CA ARG A 165 7.91 -3.80 6.06
C ARG A 165 9.23 -3.49 5.38
N PHE A 166 9.20 -2.59 4.44
CA PHE A 166 10.35 -2.08 3.69
C PHE A 166 10.66 -0.67 4.19
N TRP A 167 11.81 -0.48 4.81
CA TRP A 167 12.19 0.80 5.39
C TRP A 167 12.71 1.76 4.34
N CYS A 168 12.21 2.99 4.34
CA CYS A 168 12.74 4.11 3.57
C CYS A 168 13.70 4.90 4.48
N ASP A 169 14.96 4.98 4.09
CA ASP A 169 16.01 5.69 4.85
C ASP A 169 16.34 7.08 4.27
N GLY A 170 15.70 7.45 3.16
CA GLY A 170 15.90 8.73 2.49
C GLY A 170 17.18 8.84 1.68
N GLN A 171 17.87 7.73 1.38
CA GLN A 171 19.14 7.73 0.66
C GLN A 171 19.16 6.80 -0.56
N ALA A 172 19.17 5.50 -0.36
CA ALA A 172 19.41 4.53 -1.42
C ALA A 172 18.41 3.39 -1.41
N ALA A 173 18.49 2.55 -2.43
CA ALA A 173 17.82 1.26 -2.46
C ALA A 173 18.22 0.41 -1.26
N GLY A 174 17.25 -0.18 -0.61
CA GLY A 174 17.45 -1.11 0.49
C GLY A 174 17.46 -2.56 0.01
N THR A 175 17.59 -3.49 0.92
CA THR A 175 17.52 -4.93 0.66
C THR A 175 16.26 -5.51 1.29
N GLY A 176 15.32 -5.98 0.49
CA GLY A 176 14.12 -6.67 0.96
C GLY A 176 13.35 -6.01 2.11
N GLY A 177 12.38 -6.72 2.65
CA GLY A 177 11.53 -6.25 3.75
C GLY A 177 11.55 -7.19 4.95
N ASP A 178 11.40 -6.63 6.14
CA ASP A 178 11.26 -7.37 7.39
C ASP A 178 9.83 -7.85 7.63
N TRP A 179 9.67 -8.93 8.38
CA TRP A 179 8.33 -9.29 8.87
C TRP A 179 7.81 -8.24 9.85
N LEU A 180 6.65 -7.64 9.56
CA LEU A 180 5.97 -6.76 10.50
C LEU A 180 5.61 -7.49 11.79
N VAL A 181 5.16 -8.74 11.66
CA VAL A 181 4.98 -9.68 12.76
C VAL A 181 5.57 -11.01 12.34
N ALA A 182 6.66 -11.44 13.00
CA ALA A 182 7.33 -12.68 12.66
C ALA A 182 6.39 -13.90 12.75
N PRO A 183 6.27 -14.71 11.68
CA PRO A 183 5.48 -15.94 11.71
C PRO A 183 5.84 -16.84 12.89
N GLY A 184 4.83 -17.42 13.53
CA GLY A 184 5.02 -18.30 14.70
C GLY A 184 5.29 -17.57 16.02
N SER A 185 5.52 -16.25 16.04
CA SER A 185 5.66 -15.49 17.28
C SER A 185 4.37 -15.46 18.10
N PRO A 186 4.40 -15.17 19.43
CA PRO A 186 3.19 -15.03 20.23
C PRO A 186 2.25 -13.94 19.74
N LYS A 187 2.78 -12.87 19.16
CA LYS A 187 2.01 -11.77 18.57
C LYS A 187 1.30 -12.23 17.30
N TRP A 188 1.99 -12.97 16.45
CA TRP A 188 1.43 -13.57 15.23
C TRP A 188 0.34 -14.58 15.55
N ARG A 189 0.55 -15.49 16.52
CA ARG A 189 -0.45 -16.46 16.95
C ARG A 189 -1.71 -15.78 17.45
N ARG A 190 -1.60 -14.71 18.25
CA ARG A 190 -2.77 -13.93 18.72
C ARG A 190 -3.53 -13.27 17.56
N TRP A 191 -2.81 -12.79 16.55
CA TRP A 191 -3.43 -12.20 15.36
C TRP A 191 -4.22 -13.25 14.56
N VAL A 192 -3.61 -14.39 14.25
CA VAL A 192 -4.25 -15.48 13.47
C VAL A 192 -5.43 -16.11 14.21
N THR A 193 -5.38 -16.25 15.53
CA THR A 193 -6.49 -16.81 16.32
C THR A 193 -7.64 -15.82 16.55
N ALA A 194 -7.45 -14.55 16.31
CA ALA A 194 -8.51 -13.53 16.36
C ALA A 194 -9.30 -13.42 15.03
N LEU A 195 -8.95 -14.19 14.02
CA LEU A 195 -9.61 -14.29 12.72
C LEU A 195 -10.69 -15.36 12.71
#